data_e72517f518211dd222af11cd63054fc2
#
_entry.id   e72517f518211dd222af11cd63054fc2
#
_cell.length_a   1.000
_cell.length_b   1.000
_cell.length_c   1.000
_cell.angle_alpha   90.00
_cell.angle_beta   90.00
_cell.angle_gamma   90.00
#
_symmetry.space_group_name_H-M   'P 1'
#
loop_
_entity.id
_entity.type
_entity.pdbx_description
1 polymer ?
#
loop_
_entity_poly.entity_id
_entity_poly.type
_entity_poly.pdbx_seq_one_letter_code
_entity_poly.pdbx_strand_id
1 'polypeptide(L)'
;MGTAGMDPFLGSSRYIDADHPEVMRKARELARGCADAETVARNCFLFVRDDIRHSWDWRQNPVTCTASDVLRHGTGFCYAKSHLLAALLRACGIPAGLCYQRLQVEPGDERFCLHGLNAVLLPGWGWLRVDARGNKIGRAHV
;
A
#
# COMPACT_ATOMS: atom_id res chain seq x y z
N MET A 1 -11.98 5.28 -21.29
CA MET A 1 -11.61 6.55 -21.83
C MET A 1 -11.33 7.53 -20.74
N GLY A 2 -11.21 8.36 -20.36
CA GLY A 2 -11.01 9.31 -19.28
C GLY A 2 -9.92 8.98 -18.26
N THR A 3 -9.17 7.91 -18.46
CA THR A 3 -8.14 7.50 -17.50
C THR A 3 -6.71 7.77 -17.97
N ALA A 4 -6.53 8.42 -19.12
CA ALA A 4 -5.20 8.67 -19.67
C ALA A 4 -4.29 9.38 -18.67
N GLY A 5 -4.80 10.39 -17.93
CA GLY A 5 -4.04 11.08 -16.89
C GLY A 5 -3.86 10.26 -15.62
N MET A 6 -4.56 9.11 -15.48
CA MET A 6 -4.51 8.25 -14.30
C MET A 6 -3.74 6.97 -14.55
N ASP A 7 -3.33 6.68 -15.80
CA ASP A 7 -2.65 5.43 -16.12
C ASP A 7 -1.42 5.14 -15.26
N PRO A 8 -0.57 6.14 -14.92
CA PRO A 8 0.56 5.91 -14.03
C PRO A 8 0.15 5.41 -12.63
N PHE A 9 -1.09 5.67 -12.24
CA PHE A 9 -1.62 5.30 -10.93
C PHE A 9 -2.49 4.03 -10.99
N LEU A 10 -2.67 3.45 -12.17
CA LEU A 10 -3.46 2.24 -12.38
C LEU A 10 -2.64 1.09 -12.95
N GLY A 11 -1.51 1.39 -13.57
CA GLY A 11 -0.71 0.40 -14.26
C GLY A 11 0.22 -0.38 -13.36
N SER A 12 0.75 -1.46 -13.93
CA SER A 12 1.79 -2.25 -13.29
C SER A 12 3.16 -1.63 -13.55
N SER A 13 4.08 -1.82 -12.61
CA SER A 13 5.46 -1.39 -12.75
C SER A 13 6.39 -2.41 -12.09
N ARG A 14 7.70 -2.13 -12.12
CA ARG A 14 8.69 -3.05 -11.58
C ARG A 14 8.45 -3.42 -10.13
N TYR A 15 8.16 -2.42 -9.28
CA TYR A 15 7.97 -2.64 -7.85
C TYR A 15 6.50 -2.76 -7.46
N ILE A 16 5.61 -2.20 -8.26
CA ILE A 16 4.17 -2.29 -8.05
C ILE A 16 3.62 -3.20 -9.15
N ASP A 17 3.92 -4.47 -9.04
CA ASP A 17 3.56 -5.47 -10.05
C ASP A 17 2.11 -5.94 -9.87
N ALA A 18 1.20 -5.01 -10.14
CA ALA A 18 -0.24 -5.21 -9.99
C ALA A 18 -0.80 -6.32 -10.89
N ASP A 19 -0.11 -6.64 -11.97
CA ASP A 19 -0.50 -7.69 -12.91
C ASP A 19 0.03 -9.07 -12.51
N HIS A 20 0.78 -9.18 -11.43
CA HIS A 20 1.26 -10.48 -10.96
C HIS A 20 0.06 -11.35 -10.55
N PRO A 21 0.02 -12.63 -10.97
CA PRO A 21 -1.15 -13.48 -10.71
C PRO A 21 -1.56 -13.58 -9.24
N GLU A 22 -0.60 -13.63 -8.33
CA GLU A 22 -0.89 -13.73 -6.90
C GLU A 22 -1.47 -12.43 -6.35
N VAL A 23 -0.97 -11.28 -6.85
CA VAL A 23 -1.50 -9.97 -6.47
C VAL A 23 -2.94 -9.82 -6.99
N MET A 24 -3.18 -10.20 -8.24
CA MET A 24 -4.51 -10.14 -8.82
C MET A 24 -5.50 -11.05 -8.09
N ARG A 25 -5.06 -12.23 -7.70
CA ARG A 25 -5.92 -13.16 -6.95
C ARG A 25 -6.29 -12.60 -5.59
N LYS A 26 -5.32 -12.06 -4.86
CA LYS A 26 -5.60 -11.45 -3.56
C LYS A 26 -6.50 -10.22 -3.70
N ALA A 27 -6.28 -9.41 -4.72
CA ALA A 27 -7.14 -8.26 -4.99
C ALA A 27 -8.59 -8.67 -5.23
N ARG A 28 -8.81 -9.71 -6.04
CA ARG A 28 -10.16 -10.23 -6.26
C ARG A 28 -10.79 -10.75 -4.97
N GLU A 29 -10.01 -11.43 -4.15
CA GLU A 29 -10.47 -11.94 -2.85
C GLU A 29 -10.92 -10.78 -1.94
N LEU A 30 -10.11 -9.72 -1.86
CA LEU A 30 -10.41 -8.57 -1.02
C LEU A 30 -11.60 -7.75 -1.54
N ALA A 31 -11.83 -7.77 -2.84
CA ALA A 31 -12.94 -7.05 -3.46
C ALA A 31 -14.26 -7.84 -3.47
N ARG A 32 -14.21 -9.13 -3.11
CA ARG A 32 -15.39 -9.99 -3.19
C ARG A 32 -16.51 -9.46 -2.28
N GLY A 33 -17.70 -9.33 -2.85
CA GLY A 33 -18.87 -8.87 -2.09
C GLY A 33 -18.90 -7.38 -1.79
N CYS A 34 -17.91 -6.61 -2.25
CA CYS A 34 -17.89 -5.18 -2.01
C CYS A 34 -18.74 -4.44 -3.04
N ALA A 35 -19.55 -3.50 -2.56
CA ALA A 35 -20.47 -2.73 -3.40
C ALA A 35 -19.81 -1.49 -4.01
N ASP A 36 -18.75 -0.97 -3.40
CA ASP A 36 -18.14 0.28 -3.83
C ASP A 36 -16.62 0.27 -3.65
N ALA A 37 -15.98 1.28 -4.26
CA ALA A 37 -14.52 1.42 -4.22
C ALA A 37 -14.00 1.69 -2.81
N GLU A 38 -14.77 2.42 -2.01
CA GLU A 38 -14.37 2.74 -0.64
C GLU A 38 -14.22 1.48 0.19
N THR A 39 -15.17 0.56 0.10
CA THR A 39 -15.11 -0.71 0.83
C THR A 39 -13.95 -1.57 0.33
N VAL A 40 -13.73 -1.63 -0.98
CA VAL A 40 -12.59 -2.35 -1.55
C VAL A 40 -11.28 -1.77 -1.03
N ALA A 41 -11.14 -0.45 -1.07
CA ALA A 41 -9.92 0.22 -0.61
C ALA A 41 -9.68 -0.04 0.88
N ARG A 42 -10.73 -0.01 1.68
CA ARG A 42 -10.63 -0.31 3.11
C ARG A 42 -10.13 -1.73 3.34
N ASN A 43 -10.68 -2.70 2.63
CA ASN A 43 -10.26 -4.10 2.76
C ASN A 43 -8.79 -4.28 2.38
N CYS A 44 -8.36 -3.66 1.28
CA CYS A 44 -6.96 -3.70 0.87
C CYS A 44 -6.05 -3.07 1.94
N PHE A 45 -6.45 -1.92 2.45
CA PHE A 45 -5.71 -1.20 3.46
C PHE A 45 -5.56 -2.02 4.74
N LEU A 46 -6.65 -2.57 5.23
CA LEU A 46 -6.65 -3.37 6.47
C LEU A 46 -5.82 -4.63 6.30
N PHE A 47 -5.90 -5.28 5.14
CA PHE A 47 -5.07 -6.45 4.87
C PHE A 47 -3.58 -6.11 4.96
N VAL A 48 -3.14 -5.06 4.28
CA VAL A 48 -1.73 -4.68 4.28
C VAL A 48 -1.28 -4.22 5.66
N ARG A 49 -2.11 -3.45 6.35
CA ARG A 49 -1.78 -2.98 7.69
C ARG A 49 -1.63 -4.13 8.68
N ASP A 50 -2.57 -5.07 8.68
CA ASP A 50 -2.71 -6.04 9.75
C ASP A 50 -2.07 -7.40 9.44
N ASP A 51 -2.12 -7.84 8.18
CA ASP A 51 -1.65 -9.18 7.81
C ASP A 51 -0.23 -9.19 7.27
N ILE A 52 0.29 -8.02 6.86
CA ILE A 52 1.66 -7.88 6.41
C ILE A 52 2.47 -7.26 7.54
N ARG A 53 3.40 -8.04 8.09
CA ARG A 53 4.22 -7.59 9.20
C ARG A 53 5.26 -6.59 8.75
N HIS A 54 5.50 -5.54 9.53
CA HIS A 54 6.58 -4.62 9.25
C HIS A 54 7.91 -5.28 9.61
N SER A 55 8.84 -5.35 8.65
CA SER A 55 10.08 -6.12 8.81
C SER A 55 10.91 -5.64 10.00
N TRP A 56 10.93 -4.34 10.28
CA TRP A 56 11.67 -3.81 11.42
C TRP A 56 11.06 -4.24 12.75
N ASP A 57 9.74 -4.13 12.87
CA ASP A 57 9.05 -4.44 14.12
C ASP A 57 9.16 -5.92 14.48
N TRP A 58 9.17 -6.78 13.47
CA TRP A 58 9.22 -8.22 13.65
C TRP A 58 10.60 -8.81 13.37
N ARG A 59 11.56 -7.97 12.94
CA ARG A 59 12.94 -8.37 12.61
C ARG A 59 12.99 -9.57 11.69
N GLN A 60 12.16 -9.54 10.65
CA GLN A 60 12.03 -10.66 9.72
C GLN A 60 12.86 -10.49 8.47
N ASN A 61 13.33 -11.59 7.94
CA ASN A 61 13.93 -11.73 6.64
C ASN A 61 13.02 -12.61 5.77
N PRO A 62 13.07 -12.50 4.45
CA PRO A 62 13.94 -11.64 3.66
C PRO A 62 13.48 -10.19 3.60
N VAL A 63 14.37 -9.31 3.14
CA VAL A 63 13.98 -7.94 2.79
C VAL A 63 13.22 -7.99 1.48
N THR A 64 11.98 -7.52 1.50
CA THR A 64 11.10 -7.52 0.33
C THR A 64 11.06 -6.14 -0.32
N CYS A 65 10.73 -6.10 -1.61
CA CYS A 65 10.62 -4.83 -2.33
C CYS A 65 9.42 -4.81 -3.28
N THR A 66 9.28 -5.82 -4.14
CA THR A 66 8.13 -5.86 -5.05
C THR A 66 6.86 -6.22 -4.31
N ALA A 67 5.72 -5.77 -4.82
CA ALA A 67 4.43 -6.07 -4.21
C ALA A 67 4.20 -7.58 -4.09
N SER A 68 4.54 -8.34 -5.13
CA SER A 68 4.38 -9.81 -5.11
C SER A 68 5.26 -10.48 -4.05
N ASP A 69 6.48 -9.98 -3.84
CA ASP A 69 7.36 -10.51 -2.80
C ASP A 69 6.80 -10.23 -1.40
N VAL A 70 6.30 -9.02 -1.18
CA VAL A 70 5.68 -8.64 0.10
C VAL A 70 4.51 -9.57 0.39
N LEU A 71 3.68 -9.82 -0.61
CA LEU A 71 2.53 -10.71 -0.46
C LEU A 71 2.97 -12.13 -0.15
N ARG A 72 3.97 -12.64 -0.89
CA ARG A 72 4.46 -14.01 -0.72
C ARG A 72 5.05 -14.24 0.66
N HIS A 73 5.85 -13.32 1.15
CA HIS A 73 6.57 -13.47 2.42
C HIS A 73 5.82 -12.93 3.62
N GLY A 74 4.76 -12.13 3.40
CA GLY A 74 3.95 -11.57 4.48
C GLY A 74 4.68 -10.54 5.34
N THR A 75 5.74 -9.93 4.82
CA THR A 75 6.54 -8.95 5.55
C THR A 75 7.11 -7.89 4.61
N GLY A 76 7.35 -6.70 5.13
CA GLY A 76 7.96 -5.63 4.38
C GLY A 76 8.17 -4.39 5.23
N PHE A 77 9.15 -3.57 4.84
CA PHE A 77 9.29 -2.23 5.38
C PHE A 77 8.16 -1.32 4.86
N CYS A 78 8.06 -0.09 5.39
CA CYS A 78 6.98 0.81 5.03
C CYS A 78 6.87 1.04 3.52
N TYR A 79 7.99 1.21 2.82
CA TYR A 79 7.98 1.40 1.37
C TYR A 79 7.48 0.14 0.64
N ALA A 80 7.89 -1.04 1.10
CA ALA A 80 7.48 -2.30 0.48
C ALA A 80 6.00 -2.60 0.74
N LYS A 81 5.51 -2.33 1.95
CA LYS A 81 4.08 -2.41 2.25
C LYS A 81 3.27 -1.44 1.39
N SER A 82 3.82 -0.24 1.14
CA SER A 82 3.19 0.73 0.24
C SER A 82 3.11 0.22 -1.20
N HIS A 83 4.13 -0.51 -1.66
CA HIS A 83 4.13 -1.12 -2.99
C HIS A 83 2.99 -2.15 -3.09
N LEU A 84 2.81 -2.99 -2.08
CA LEU A 84 1.75 -3.98 -2.09
C LEU A 84 0.36 -3.31 -2.06
N LEU A 85 0.17 -2.32 -1.21
CA LEU A 85 -1.12 -1.64 -1.14
C LEU A 85 -1.46 -0.98 -2.49
N ALA A 86 -0.50 -0.29 -3.11
CA ALA A 86 -0.72 0.30 -4.42
C ALA A 86 -1.07 -0.77 -5.46
N ALA A 87 -0.38 -1.91 -5.45
CA ALA A 87 -0.63 -2.98 -6.40
C ALA A 87 -2.03 -3.57 -6.25
N LEU A 88 -2.45 -3.83 -5.02
CA LEU A 88 -3.79 -4.37 -4.75
C LEU A 88 -4.88 -3.39 -5.20
N LEU A 89 -4.72 -2.11 -4.89
CA LEU A 89 -5.67 -1.08 -5.29
C LEU A 89 -5.73 -0.94 -6.81
N ARG A 90 -4.57 -0.90 -7.47
CA ARG A 90 -4.51 -0.81 -8.94
C ARG A 90 -5.13 -2.03 -9.61
N ALA A 91 -4.90 -3.21 -9.06
CA ALA A 91 -5.51 -4.44 -9.57
C ALA A 91 -7.04 -4.42 -9.44
N CYS A 92 -7.56 -3.65 -8.48
CA CYS A 92 -9.00 -3.44 -8.30
C CYS A 92 -9.53 -2.24 -9.11
N GLY A 93 -8.69 -1.59 -9.92
CA GLY A 93 -9.10 -0.43 -10.71
C GLY A 93 -9.18 0.88 -9.93
N ILE A 94 -8.56 0.94 -8.75
CA ILE A 94 -8.54 2.13 -7.90
C ILE A 94 -7.19 2.81 -8.06
N PRO A 95 -7.14 4.07 -8.52
CA PRO A 95 -5.87 4.76 -8.69
C PRO A 95 -5.15 4.91 -7.35
N ALA A 96 -3.89 4.53 -7.32
CA ALA A 96 -3.07 4.59 -6.11
C ALA A 96 -1.64 4.95 -6.48
N GLY A 97 -1.04 5.80 -5.66
CA GLY A 97 0.33 6.25 -5.82
C GLY A 97 1.13 6.08 -4.55
N LEU A 98 2.39 6.44 -4.63
CA LEU A 98 3.32 6.41 -3.51
C LEU A 98 3.58 7.82 -3.04
N CYS A 99 3.65 7.98 -1.72
CA CYS A 99 4.03 9.22 -1.08
C CYS A 99 5.18 8.97 -0.13
N TYR A 100 6.00 9.98 0.09
CA TYR A 100 7.11 9.89 1.03
C TYR A 100 7.08 11.08 1.96
N GLN A 101 7.32 10.83 3.25
CA GLN A 101 7.46 11.85 4.27
C GLN A 101 8.88 11.81 4.81
N ARG A 102 9.44 12.98 5.04
CA ARG A 102 10.71 13.12 5.73
C ARG A 102 10.42 13.31 7.20
N LEU A 103 10.78 12.33 8.00
CA LEU A 103 10.50 12.34 9.43
C LEU A 103 11.80 12.41 10.23
N GLN A 104 11.79 13.14 11.35
CA GLN A 104 12.89 13.10 12.30
C GLN A 104 12.96 11.71 12.92
N VAL A 105 14.18 11.22 13.13
CA VAL A 105 14.39 9.92 13.77
C VAL A 105 13.85 9.97 15.20
N GLU A 106 14.15 11.05 15.90
CA GLU A 106 13.59 11.35 17.22
C GLU A 106 13.28 12.86 17.28
N PRO A 107 12.35 13.28 18.14
CA PRO A 107 12.06 14.71 18.30
C PRO A 107 13.33 15.51 18.61
N GLY A 108 13.60 16.54 17.79
CA GLY A 108 14.80 17.38 17.94
C GLY A 108 16.05 16.83 17.30
N ASP A 109 16.01 15.65 16.70
CA ASP A 109 17.16 15.06 16.03
C ASP A 109 17.42 15.76 14.69
N GLU A 110 18.68 15.94 14.34
CA GLU A 110 19.07 16.45 13.02
C GLU A 110 18.95 15.39 11.93
N ARG A 111 18.87 14.13 12.32
CA ARG A 111 18.75 13.02 11.39
C ARG A 111 17.29 12.82 10.96
N PHE A 112 17.12 12.49 9.70
CA PHE A 112 15.80 12.24 9.10
C PHE A 112 15.78 10.88 8.44
N CYS A 113 14.60 10.29 8.36
CA CYS A 113 14.34 9.10 7.55
C CYS A 113 13.19 9.37 6.60
N LEU A 114 13.15 8.62 5.50
CA LEU A 114 12.03 8.66 4.58
C LEU A 114 11.01 7.61 5.01
N HIS A 115 9.77 8.04 5.11
CA HIS A 115 8.64 7.16 5.42
C HIS A 115 7.75 7.04 4.18
N GLY A 116 7.50 5.81 3.72
CA GLY A 116 6.64 5.55 2.57
C GLY A 116 5.20 5.30 2.98
N LEU A 117 4.29 5.94 2.28
CA LEU A 117 2.85 5.76 2.45
C LEU A 117 2.18 5.87 1.07
N ASN A 118 0.85 5.83 1.03
CA ASN A 118 0.11 5.82 -0.22
C ASN A 118 -0.83 7.02 -0.36
N ALA A 119 -1.09 7.38 -1.61
CA ALA A 119 -2.23 8.20 -1.98
C ALA A 119 -3.22 7.32 -2.73
N VAL A 120 -4.49 7.46 -2.42
CA VAL A 120 -5.59 6.69 -3.02
C VAL A 120 -6.64 7.65 -3.52
N LEU A 121 -7.10 7.47 -4.75
CA LEU A 121 -8.17 8.29 -5.33
C LEU A 121 -9.49 7.56 -5.18
N LEU A 122 -10.39 8.12 -4.38
CA LEU A 122 -11.71 7.55 -4.15
C LEU A 122 -12.81 8.47 -4.68
N PRO A 123 -13.86 7.92 -5.32
CA PRO A 123 -14.99 8.73 -5.78
C PRO A 123 -15.62 9.50 -4.62
N GLY A 124 -15.85 10.79 -4.84
CA GLY A 124 -16.43 11.66 -3.84
C GLY A 124 -15.47 12.19 -2.76
N TRP A 125 -14.27 11.63 -2.69
CA TRP A 125 -13.29 12.01 -1.67
C TRP A 125 -12.05 12.69 -2.24
N GLY A 126 -11.72 12.41 -3.53
CA GLY A 126 -10.47 12.85 -4.12
C GLY A 126 -9.30 12.03 -3.63
N TRP A 127 -8.11 12.63 -3.63
CA TRP A 127 -6.89 11.96 -3.19
C TRP A 127 -6.78 11.98 -1.67
N LEU A 128 -6.67 10.79 -1.08
CA LEU A 128 -6.47 10.60 0.36
C LEU A 128 -5.10 9.97 0.58
N ARG A 129 -4.39 10.43 1.60
CA ARG A 129 -3.17 9.78 2.03
C ARG A 129 -3.49 8.76 3.12
N VAL A 130 -2.94 7.55 2.97
CA VAL A 130 -3.14 6.46 3.92
C VAL A 130 -1.81 5.80 4.23
N ASP A 131 -1.63 5.38 5.45
CA ASP A 131 -0.39 4.78 5.93
C ASP A 131 -0.68 3.39 6.48
N ALA A 132 -0.38 2.37 5.67
CA ALA A 132 -0.64 0.97 6.01
C ALA A 132 0.36 0.39 6.99
N ARG A 133 1.42 1.13 7.35
CA ARG A 133 2.29 0.71 8.44
C ARG A 133 1.54 0.72 9.77
N GLY A 134 0.69 1.72 9.95
CA GLY A 134 0.05 1.96 11.23
C GLY A 134 1.06 2.43 12.29
N ASN A 135 0.67 2.38 13.54
CA ASN A 135 1.57 2.63 14.65
C ASN A 135 1.70 1.36 15.50
N LYS A 136 2.50 1.43 16.58
CA LYS A 136 2.73 0.27 17.45
C LYS A 136 1.47 -0.29 18.09
N ILE A 137 0.41 0.48 18.14
CA ILE A 137 -0.89 0.03 18.65
C ILE A 137 -1.88 -0.26 17.53
N GLY A 138 -1.39 -0.43 16.31
CA GLY A 138 -2.18 -0.88 15.18
C GLY A 138 -3.08 0.17 14.55
N ARG A 139 -2.90 1.45 14.86
CA ARG A 139 -3.69 2.52 14.24
C ARG A 139 -3.08 2.93 12.91
N ALA A 140 -3.94 3.13 11.93
CA ALA A 140 -3.55 3.71 10.66
C ALA A 140 -3.77 5.22 10.70
N HIS A 141 -2.95 5.94 9.94
CA HIS A 141 -3.08 7.38 9.75
C HIS A 141 -3.64 7.65 8.37
N VAL A 142 -4.64 8.47 8.31
CA VAL A 142 -5.28 8.89 7.06
C VAL A 142 -4.95 10.35 6.80
#